data_ac011a9b4937de513bdd25caa764ce76
#
_entry.id   ac011a9b4937de513bdd25caa764ce76
#
_cell.length_a   1.000
_cell.length_b   1.000
_cell.length_c   1.000
_cell.angle_alpha   90.00
_cell.angle_beta   90.00
_cell.angle_gamma   90.00
#
_symmetry.space_group_name_H-M   'P 1'
#
loop_
_entity.id
_entity.type
_entity.pdbx_description
1 polymer ?
#
loop_
_entity_poly.entity_id
_entity_poly.type
_entity_poly.pdbx_seq_one_letter_code
_entity_poly.pdbx_strand_id
1 'polypeptide(L)'
;MKESVYKSFVSGDPHEEELLRQLIRGDIAGYEVLFHKYYPTFFAFIKGMTKETAVAEDIAQNIFMKVWLNREKLDAAKSIRNYLFVLAKHEIYNYFRTKSRTFTTLKEAIAQTESKGGGNLPSRNEIEEKLDLA
;
A
#
# COMPACT_ATOMS: atom_id res chain seq x y z
N MET A 1 -4.67 -7.08 -27.56
CA MET A 1 -4.66 -7.68 -26.22
C MET A 1 -3.91 -6.85 -25.21
N LYS A 2 -2.66 -6.43 -25.50
CA LYS A 2 -1.90 -5.56 -24.60
C LYS A 2 -2.56 -4.20 -24.36
N GLU A 3 -3.20 -3.64 -25.37
CA GLU A 3 -3.91 -2.37 -25.23
C GLU A 3 -5.14 -2.47 -24.32
N SER A 4 -5.83 -3.60 -24.33
CA SER A 4 -7.01 -3.83 -23.50
C SER A 4 -6.61 -3.94 -22.02
N VAL A 5 -5.51 -4.63 -21.73
CA VAL A 5 -4.98 -4.75 -20.37
C VAL A 5 -4.45 -3.41 -19.88
N TYR A 6 -3.74 -2.68 -20.74
CA TYR A 6 -3.22 -1.35 -20.42
C TYR A 6 -4.36 -0.37 -20.14
N LYS A 7 -5.41 -0.40 -20.95
CA LYS A 7 -6.59 0.46 -20.76
C LYS A 7 -7.30 0.17 -19.43
N SER A 8 -7.36 -1.09 -19.01
CA SER A 8 -7.98 -1.43 -17.73
C SER A 8 -7.15 -0.98 -16.54
N PHE A 9 -5.83 -0.77 -16.72
CA PHE A 9 -4.97 -0.22 -15.68
C PHE A 9 -5.05 1.30 -15.59
N VAL A 10 -5.14 1.99 -16.73
CA VAL A 10 -5.10 3.46 -16.79
C VAL A 10 -6.50 4.04 -16.79
N SER A 11 -7.42 3.43 -17.56
CA SER A 11 -8.83 3.82 -17.59
C SER A 11 -9.59 3.03 -16.55
N GLY A 12 -10.58 3.65 -15.91
CA GLY A 12 -11.44 2.97 -14.96
C GLY A 12 -12.27 1.87 -15.61
N ASP A 13 -12.70 0.92 -14.80
CA ASP A 13 -13.67 -0.10 -15.22
C ASP A 13 -15.03 0.58 -15.36
N PRO A 14 -15.69 0.50 -16.55
CA PRO A 14 -17.03 1.09 -16.70
C PRO A 14 -18.05 0.59 -15.70
N HIS A 15 -17.91 -0.65 -15.24
CA HIS A 15 -18.80 -1.23 -14.23
C HIS A 15 -18.61 -0.61 -12.85
N GLU A 16 -17.46 0.01 -12.59
CA GLU A 16 -17.16 0.65 -11.32
C GLU A 16 -17.36 2.15 -11.33
N GLU A 17 -17.58 2.73 -12.50
CA GLU A 17 -17.71 4.18 -12.63
C GLU A 17 -18.85 4.74 -11.77
N GLU A 18 -20.00 4.08 -11.77
CA GLU A 18 -21.13 4.52 -10.95
C GLU A 18 -20.84 4.34 -9.46
N LEU A 19 -20.17 3.26 -9.08
CA LEU A 19 -19.77 3.06 -7.69
C LEU A 19 -18.81 4.15 -7.24
N LEU A 20 -17.89 4.57 -8.10
CA LEU A 20 -16.98 5.67 -7.81
C LEU A 20 -17.71 7.01 -7.69
N ARG A 21 -18.72 7.26 -8.53
CA ARG A 21 -19.54 8.45 -8.39
C ARG A 21 -20.28 8.49 -7.07
N GLN A 22 -20.82 7.34 -6.64
CA GLN A 22 -21.44 7.21 -5.33
C GLN A 22 -20.45 7.52 -4.22
N LEU A 23 -19.25 6.94 -4.29
CA LEU A 23 -18.18 7.18 -3.32
C LEU A 23 -17.82 8.67 -3.26
N ILE A 24 -17.63 9.31 -4.40
CA ILE A 24 -17.28 10.73 -4.50
C ILE A 24 -18.35 11.61 -3.83
N ARG A 25 -19.63 11.25 -3.98
CA ARG A 25 -20.73 11.97 -3.35
C ARG A 25 -20.85 11.69 -1.84
N GLY A 26 -20.04 10.78 -1.31
CA GLY A 26 -20.10 10.42 0.09
C GLY A 26 -21.11 9.33 0.43
N ASP A 27 -21.59 8.60 -0.58
CA ASP A 27 -22.49 7.47 -0.38
C ASP A 27 -21.68 6.25 0.08
N ILE A 28 -21.90 5.86 1.33
CA ILE A 28 -21.17 4.75 1.95
C ILE A 28 -21.40 3.42 1.25
N ALA A 29 -22.56 3.24 0.61
CA ALA A 29 -22.88 1.99 -0.08
C ALA A 29 -21.89 1.70 -1.22
N GLY A 30 -21.53 2.72 -2.00
CA GLY A 30 -20.52 2.58 -3.05
C GLY A 30 -19.15 2.23 -2.49
N TYR A 31 -18.77 2.86 -1.38
CA TYR A 31 -17.52 2.58 -0.69
C TYR A 31 -17.49 1.12 -0.20
N GLU A 32 -18.55 0.66 0.44
CA GLU A 32 -18.61 -0.71 0.96
C GLU A 32 -18.45 -1.76 -0.12
N VAL A 33 -19.08 -1.56 -1.29
CA VAL A 33 -18.95 -2.50 -2.42
C VAL A 33 -17.51 -2.56 -2.89
N LEU A 34 -16.87 -1.41 -3.06
CA LEU A 34 -15.46 -1.35 -3.49
C LEU A 34 -14.54 -1.94 -2.43
N PHE A 35 -14.79 -1.68 -1.16
CA PHE A 35 -14.02 -2.22 -0.05
C PHE A 35 -14.05 -3.76 -0.06
N HIS A 36 -15.24 -4.35 -0.12
CA HIS A 36 -15.39 -5.80 -0.13
C HIS A 36 -14.78 -6.44 -1.37
N LYS A 37 -14.81 -5.75 -2.49
CA LYS A 37 -14.23 -6.24 -3.74
C LYS A 37 -12.70 -6.27 -3.68
N TYR A 38 -12.07 -5.23 -3.18
CA TYR A 38 -10.63 -5.05 -3.29
C TYR A 38 -9.84 -5.36 -2.02
N TYR A 39 -10.44 -5.30 -0.85
CA TYR A 39 -9.71 -5.51 0.41
C TYR A 39 -8.97 -6.84 0.46
N PRO A 40 -9.61 -7.99 0.13
CA PRO A 40 -8.89 -9.27 0.20
C PRO A 40 -7.67 -9.33 -0.71
N THR A 41 -7.78 -8.80 -1.91
CA THR A 41 -6.69 -8.79 -2.89
C THR A 41 -5.51 -7.95 -2.39
N PHE A 42 -5.80 -6.73 -1.93
CA PHE A 42 -4.75 -5.83 -1.46
C PHE A 42 -4.16 -6.27 -0.13
N PHE A 43 -4.98 -6.82 0.77
CA PHE A 43 -4.47 -7.43 1.99
C PHE A 43 -3.47 -8.55 1.70
N ALA A 44 -3.82 -9.45 0.79
CA ALA A 44 -2.93 -10.56 0.41
C ALA A 44 -1.63 -10.05 -0.20
N PHE A 45 -1.70 -9.05 -1.06
CA PHE A 45 -0.52 -8.42 -1.67
C PHE A 45 0.38 -7.80 -0.60
N ILE A 46 -0.18 -7.01 0.30
CA ILE A 46 0.57 -6.34 1.36
C ILE A 46 1.19 -7.35 2.32
N LYS A 47 0.43 -8.38 2.68
CA LYS A 47 0.94 -9.47 3.54
C LYS A 47 2.09 -10.22 2.87
N GLY A 48 1.99 -10.45 1.56
CA GLY A 48 3.07 -11.08 0.80
C GLY A 48 4.36 -10.28 0.85
N MET A 49 4.25 -8.95 0.90
CA MET A 49 5.40 -8.05 0.95
C MET A 49 5.95 -7.87 2.36
N THR A 50 5.09 -7.64 3.34
CA THR A 50 5.52 -7.33 4.71
C THR A 50 5.82 -8.56 5.55
N LYS A 51 5.23 -9.70 5.20
CA LYS A 51 5.35 -10.98 5.90
C LYS A 51 4.77 -10.97 7.33
N GLU A 52 4.04 -9.91 7.69
CA GLU A 52 3.43 -9.76 9.02
C GLU A 52 1.95 -9.42 8.90
N THR A 53 1.09 -10.28 9.44
CA THR A 53 -0.36 -10.15 9.32
C THR A 53 -0.87 -8.84 9.93
N ALA A 54 -0.42 -8.49 11.13
CA ALA A 54 -0.87 -7.28 11.81
C ALA A 54 -0.48 -6.02 11.05
N VAL A 55 0.72 -5.99 10.48
CA VAL A 55 1.19 -4.88 9.66
C VAL A 55 0.36 -4.77 8.38
N ALA A 56 0.08 -5.90 7.74
CA ALA A 56 -0.72 -5.93 6.52
C ALA A 56 -2.15 -5.42 6.78
N GLU A 57 -2.75 -5.79 7.91
CA GLU A 57 -4.06 -5.28 8.30
C GLU A 57 -4.05 -3.77 8.48
N ASP A 58 -3.06 -3.25 9.19
CA ASP A 58 -2.92 -1.81 9.43
C ASP A 58 -2.76 -1.05 8.11
N ILE A 59 -1.89 -1.52 7.23
CA ILE A 59 -1.66 -0.88 5.94
C ILE A 59 -2.92 -0.94 5.06
N ALA A 60 -3.56 -2.12 4.98
CA ALA A 60 -4.77 -2.28 4.18
C ALA A 60 -5.88 -1.35 4.66
N GLN A 61 -6.13 -1.29 5.97
CA GLN A 61 -7.13 -0.37 6.53
C GLN A 61 -6.76 1.08 6.23
N ASN A 62 -5.49 1.42 6.31
CA ASN A 62 -5.01 2.77 6.09
C ASN A 62 -5.23 3.25 4.65
N ILE A 63 -4.96 2.40 3.65
CA ILE A 63 -5.17 2.78 2.26
C ILE A 63 -6.65 2.99 1.94
N PHE A 64 -7.53 2.15 2.48
CA PHE A 64 -8.98 2.32 2.29
C PHE A 64 -9.52 3.54 3.03
N MET A 65 -8.99 3.84 4.20
CA MET A 65 -9.31 5.09 4.90
C MET A 65 -8.92 6.31 4.07
N LYS A 66 -7.73 6.29 3.46
CA LYS A 66 -7.28 7.37 2.58
C LYS A 66 -8.17 7.55 1.36
N VAL A 67 -8.66 6.46 0.79
CA VAL A 67 -9.64 6.52 -0.31
C VAL A 67 -10.88 7.30 0.16
N TRP A 68 -11.43 6.96 1.31
CA TRP A 68 -12.61 7.64 1.83
C TRP A 68 -12.34 9.11 2.11
N LEU A 69 -11.24 9.41 2.80
CA LEU A 69 -10.89 10.79 3.17
C LEU A 69 -10.62 11.68 1.96
N ASN A 70 -10.09 11.11 0.88
CA ASN A 70 -9.75 11.85 -0.33
C ASN A 70 -10.75 11.60 -1.47
N ARG A 71 -11.95 11.10 -1.15
CA ARG A 71 -12.93 10.70 -2.17
C ARG A 71 -13.31 11.81 -3.14
N GLU A 72 -13.34 13.05 -2.66
CA GLU A 72 -13.70 14.18 -3.50
C GLU A 72 -12.67 14.49 -4.58
N LYS A 73 -11.43 14.04 -4.39
CA LYS A 73 -10.34 14.22 -5.35
C LYS A 73 -10.26 13.10 -6.38
N LEU A 74 -11.10 12.07 -6.25
CA LEU A 74 -11.09 10.94 -7.17
C LEU A 74 -11.78 11.31 -8.48
N ASP A 75 -11.33 10.67 -9.55
CA ASP A 75 -11.94 10.78 -10.88
C ASP A 75 -12.64 9.45 -11.19
N ALA A 76 -13.97 9.48 -11.34
CA ALA A 76 -14.77 8.29 -11.57
C ALA A 76 -14.41 7.58 -12.88
N ALA A 77 -13.81 8.27 -13.83
CA ALA A 77 -13.37 7.69 -15.10
C ALA A 77 -12.03 6.97 -15.00
N LYS A 78 -11.32 7.12 -13.89
CA LYS A 78 -10.01 6.49 -13.69
C LYS A 78 -10.10 5.23 -12.87
N SER A 79 -9.06 4.39 -12.93
CA SER A 79 -9.02 3.11 -12.24
C SER A 79 -8.79 3.28 -10.74
N ILE A 80 -9.78 2.88 -9.93
CA ILE A 80 -9.62 2.82 -8.47
C ILE A 80 -8.59 1.75 -8.09
N ARG A 81 -8.53 0.66 -8.84
CA ARG A 81 -7.55 -0.39 -8.62
C ARG A 81 -6.13 0.14 -8.71
N ASN A 82 -5.84 0.93 -9.74
CA ASN A 82 -4.53 1.55 -9.91
C ASN A 82 -4.22 2.53 -8.78
N TYR A 83 -5.20 3.31 -8.36
CA TYR A 83 -5.05 4.24 -7.24
C TYR A 83 -4.72 3.51 -5.95
N LEU A 84 -5.45 2.42 -5.65
CA LEU A 84 -5.17 1.59 -4.48
C LEU A 84 -3.78 0.97 -4.53
N PHE A 85 -3.34 0.55 -5.71
CA PHE A 85 -2.01 -0.03 -5.90
C PHE A 85 -0.91 0.98 -5.59
N VAL A 86 -1.07 2.22 -6.05
CA VAL A 86 -0.12 3.30 -5.76
C VAL A 86 -0.07 3.58 -4.26
N LEU A 87 -1.23 3.66 -3.61
CA LEU A 87 -1.29 3.86 -2.17
C LEU A 87 -0.62 2.71 -1.41
N ALA A 88 -0.88 1.48 -1.84
CA ALA A 88 -0.28 0.30 -1.20
C ALA A 88 1.24 0.32 -1.32
N LYS A 89 1.77 0.62 -2.50
CA LYS A 89 3.22 0.72 -2.70
C LYS A 89 3.85 1.79 -1.80
N HIS A 90 3.22 2.95 -1.69
CA HIS A 90 3.69 4.02 -0.82
C HIS A 90 3.73 3.61 0.65
N GLU A 91 2.66 2.97 1.12
CA GLU A 91 2.59 2.55 2.52
C GLU A 91 3.59 1.44 2.82
N ILE A 92 3.76 0.49 1.92
CA ILE A 92 4.75 -0.59 2.06
C ILE A 92 6.16 0.01 2.08
N TYR A 93 6.46 0.93 1.17
CA TYR A 93 7.75 1.60 1.13
C TYR A 93 8.02 2.33 2.45
N ASN A 94 7.04 3.08 2.94
CA ASN A 94 7.18 3.81 4.21
C ASN A 94 7.40 2.87 5.39
N TYR A 95 6.72 1.73 5.41
CA TYR A 95 6.89 0.71 6.44
C TYR A 95 8.34 0.21 6.49
N PHE A 96 8.87 -0.19 5.34
CA PHE A 96 10.24 -0.71 5.29
C PHE A 96 11.28 0.38 5.57
N ARG A 97 11.03 1.59 5.12
CA ARG A 97 11.91 2.72 5.40
C ARG A 97 11.98 3.02 6.90
N THR A 98 10.85 3.02 7.57
CA THR A 98 10.77 3.25 9.01
C THR A 98 11.45 2.11 9.78
N LYS A 99 11.19 0.87 9.36
CA LYS A 99 11.82 -0.31 9.96
C LYS A 99 13.35 -0.26 9.82
N SER A 100 13.84 0.13 8.66
CA SER A 100 15.27 0.29 8.40
C SER A 100 15.88 1.36 9.28
N ARG A 101 15.24 2.50 9.45
CA ARG A 101 15.69 3.57 10.34
C ARG A 101 15.74 3.12 11.80
N THR A 102 14.73 2.38 12.23
CA THR A 102 14.68 1.82 13.58
C THR A 102 15.86 0.87 13.82
N PHE A 103 16.13 -0.01 12.86
CA PHE A 103 17.30 -0.90 12.96
C PHE A 103 18.61 -0.14 13.02
N THR A 104 18.79 0.90 12.19
CA THR A 104 19.99 1.72 12.17
C THR A 104 20.17 2.43 13.51
N THR A 105 19.11 3.02 14.06
CA THR A 105 19.13 3.69 15.34
C THR A 105 19.48 2.73 16.48
N LEU A 106 18.89 1.55 16.51
CA LEU A 106 19.21 0.52 17.49
C LEU A 106 20.65 0.05 17.37
N LYS A 107 21.13 -0.15 16.14
CA LYS A 107 22.51 -0.54 15.87
C LYS A 107 23.50 0.50 16.41
N GLU A 108 23.22 1.78 16.16
CA GLU A 108 24.05 2.89 16.65
C GLU A 108 24.04 2.96 18.17
N ALA A 109 22.86 2.79 18.80
CA ALA A 109 22.73 2.79 20.25
C ALA A 109 23.50 1.63 20.89
N ILE A 110 23.42 0.44 20.30
CA ILE A 110 24.16 -0.73 20.76
C ILE A 110 25.66 -0.52 20.60
N ALA A 111 26.10 0.04 19.48
CA ALA A 111 27.49 0.33 19.21
C ALA A 111 28.06 1.36 20.19
N GLN A 112 27.24 2.30 20.67
CA GLN A 112 27.66 3.29 21.67
C GLN A 112 27.76 2.70 23.06
N THR A 113 26.95 1.70 23.40
CA THR A 113 26.97 1.05 24.73
C THR A 113 27.96 -0.10 24.79
N GLU A 114 28.16 -0.80 23.70
CA GLU A 114 29.13 -1.89 23.59
C GLU A 114 30.15 -1.49 22.54
N SER A 115 31.35 -1.17 22.94
CA SER A 115 32.41 -0.80 22.00
C SER A 115 32.80 -1.90 21.00
N LYS A 116 31.94 -2.90 20.84
CA LYS A 116 32.06 -3.99 19.87
C LYS A 116 30.71 -4.23 19.19
N GLY A 117 30.35 -3.39 18.24
CA GLY A 117 29.19 -3.63 17.43
C GLY A 117 29.47 -4.75 16.43
N GLY A 118 28.77 -5.83 16.52
CA GLY A 118 28.84 -6.92 15.57
C GLY A 118 27.49 -7.58 15.46
N GLY A 119 26.73 -7.24 14.46
CA GLY A 119 25.47 -7.91 14.16
C GLY A 119 25.20 -7.83 12.68
N ASN A 120 24.87 -8.95 12.07
CA ASN A 120 24.41 -9.00 10.69
C ASN A 120 22.97 -8.50 10.61
N LEU A 121 22.81 -7.17 10.63
CA LEU A 121 21.50 -6.57 10.35
C LEU A 121 21.37 -6.37 8.86
N PRO A 122 20.17 -6.62 8.27
CA PRO A 122 19.96 -6.39 6.84
C PRO A 122 20.23 -4.91 6.52
N SER A 123 20.98 -4.69 5.45
CA SER A 123 21.28 -3.34 5.02
C SER A 123 20.01 -2.67 4.47
N ARG A 124 20.00 -1.35 4.51
CA ARG A 124 18.92 -0.57 3.91
C ARG A 124 18.70 -0.95 2.44
N ASN A 125 19.78 -1.21 1.71
CA ASN A 125 19.72 -1.61 0.30
C ASN A 125 19.00 -2.95 0.12
N GLU A 126 19.20 -3.91 1.00
CA GLU A 126 18.53 -5.21 0.94
C GLU A 126 17.02 -5.06 1.11
N ILE A 127 16.59 -4.16 1.99
CA ILE A 127 15.18 -3.88 2.22
C ILE A 127 14.58 -3.18 1.00
N GLU A 128 15.28 -2.20 0.44
CA GLU A 128 14.84 -1.49 -0.76
C GLU A 128 14.77 -2.40 -1.99
N GLU A 129 15.71 -3.34 -2.14
CA GLU A 129 15.67 -4.34 -3.20
C GLU A 129 14.43 -5.21 -3.13
N LYS A 130 14.00 -5.62 -1.94
CA LYS A 130 12.77 -6.38 -1.77
C LYS A 130 11.54 -5.60 -2.22
N LEU A 131 11.54 -4.29 -2.05
CA LEU A 131 10.44 -3.43 -2.51
C LEU A 131 10.44 -3.29 -4.03
N ASP A 132 11.62 -3.19 -4.64
CA ASP A 132 11.74 -3.03 -6.08
C ASP A 132 11.40 -4.31 -6.84
N LEU A 133 11.58 -5.46 -6.23
CA LEU A 133 11.22 -6.76 -6.80
C LEU A 133 9.72 -7.05 -6.79
N ALA A 134 8.94 -6.21 -6.16
CA ALA A 134 7.49 -6.31 -6.14
C ALA A 134 6.85 -5.46 -7.24
#